data_9d79ffa8cb7d30703ef68bf0a491adbe
#
_entry.id   9d79ffa8cb7d30703ef68bf0a491adbe
#
_cell.length_a   1.000
_cell.length_b   1.000
_cell.length_c   1.000
_cell.angle_alpha   90.00
_cell.angle_beta   90.00
_cell.angle_gamma   90.00
#
_symmetry.space_group_name_H-M   'P 1'
#
loop_
_entity.id
_entity.type
_entity.pdbx_description
1 polymer ?
#
loop_
_entity_poly.entity_id
_entity_poly.type
_entity_poly.pdbx_seq_one_letter_code
_entity_poly.pdbx_strand_id
1 'polypeptide(L)'
;MAAYLEIEKVIGREILDSRGNPTVEAEVYLADGTVGRGAAPSGASTGEFEALELRDKDKSRYLGKGVTKAVENINTVINDCLFGIDASDIYAVDAAMIKADGTKDKSNLGANAILAVSIAAARAASVSLDIPLYRFLGGVSGNRLPVPMMNIINGGCHALSSGLDVQEFMKIGRASCRERV
;
A
#
# COMPACT_ATOMS: atom_id res chain seq x y z
N MET A 1 24.54 -19.93 1.42
CA MET A 1 24.53 -18.54 0.95
C MET A 1 23.12 -18.03 1.19
N ALA A 2 22.95 -16.82 1.76
CA ALA A 2 21.63 -16.20 1.81
C ALA A 2 21.15 -16.00 0.36
N ALA A 3 19.89 -16.31 0.08
CA ALA A 3 19.30 -16.04 -1.23
C ALA A 3 19.21 -14.52 -1.38
N TYR A 4 19.86 -13.98 -2.41
CA TYR A 4 19.74 -12.58 -2.80
C TYR A 4 18.59 -12.47 -3.80
N LEU A 5 17.54 -11.78 -3.41
CA LEU A 5 16.31 -11.67 -4.20
C LEU A 5 16.33 -10.37 -5.00
N GLU A 6 17.16 -10.34 -6.02
CA GLU A 6 17.36 -9.15 -6.85
C GLU A 6 16.09 -8.70 -7.56
N ILE A 7 15.76 -7.43 -7.42
CA ILE A 7 14.70 -6.77 -8.18
C ILE A 7 15.23 -6.45 -9.57
N GLU A 8 14.65 -7.07 -10.60
CA GLU A 8 14.99 -6.81 -12.00
C GLU A 8 14.11 -5.73 -12.63
N LYS A 9 12.85 -5.64 -12.18
CA LYS A 9 11.89 -4.74 -12.80
C LYS A 9 10.73 -4.41 -11.88
N VAL A 10 10.25 -3.17 -11.99
CA VAL A 10 9.00 -2.72 -11.36
C VAL A 10 8.07 -2.15 -12.42
N ILE A 11 6.81 -2.60 -12.41
CA ILE A 11 5.77 -2.12 -13.34
C ILE A 11 4.61 -1.58 -12.54
N GLY A 12 4.23 -0.32 -12.81
CA GLY A 12 3.02 0.31 -12.29
C GLY A 12 1.90 0.34 -13.31
N ARG A 13 0.68 0.27 -12.83
CA ARG A 13 -0.53 0.49 -13.64
C ARG A 13 -1.63 1.16 -12.83
N GLU A 14 -2.51 1.86 -13.54
CA GLU A 14 -3.73 2.37 -12.96
C GLU A 14 -4.81 1.28 -13.00
N ILE A 15 -5.46 1.05 -11.86
CA ILE A 15 -6.61 0.15 -11.74
C ILE A 15 -7.77 0.91 -11.09
N LEU A 16 -8.94 0.31 -11.02
CA LEU A 16 -10.11 0.89 -10.35
C LEU A 16 -10.33 0.23 -8.99
N ASP A 17 -10.63 1.04 -7.98
CA ASP A 17 -11.04 0.56 -6.66
C ASP A 17 -12.51 0.08 -6.67
N SER A 18 -13.01 -0.43 -5.53
CA SER A 18 -14.40 -0.91 -5.39
C SER A 18 -15.46 0.18 -5.59
N ARG A 19 -15.08 1.45 -5.58
CA ARG A 19 -15.95 2.61 -5.81
C ARG A 19 -15.84 3.16 -7.23
N GLY A 20 -15.01 2.51 -8.09
CA GLY A 20 -14.74 2.95 -9.46
C GLY A 20 -13.79 4.14 -9.55
N ASN A 21 -13.05 4.47 -8.49
CA ASN A 21 -12.02 5.50 -8.55
C ASN A 21 -10.66 4.90 -8.94
N PRO A 22 -9.83 5.62 -9.71
CA PRO A 22 -8.47 5.18 -10.02
C PRO A 22 -7.62 5.00 -8.77
N THR A 23 -6.83 3.91 -8.75
CA THR A 23 -5.79 3.67 -7.77
C THR A 23 -4.57 3.04 -8.42
N VAL A 24 -3.46 2.94 -7.68
CA VAL A 24 -2.18 2.44 -8.17
C VAL A 24 -2.02 0.98 -7.82
N GLU A 25 -1.64 0.16 -8.81
CA GLU A 25 -1.13 -1.19 -8.62
C GLU A 25 0.30 -1.26 -9.14
N ALA A 26 1.17 -1.98 -8.43
CA ALA A 26 2.54 -2.28 -8.85
C ALA A 26 2.81 -3.78 -8.87
N GLU A 27 3.68 -4.19 -9.77
CA GLU A 27 4.28 -5.51 -9.82
C GLU A 27 5.81 -5.39 -9.71
N VAL A 28 6.40 -6.19 -8.82
CA VAL A 28 7.84 -6.32 -8.66
C VAL A 28 8.27 -7.69 -9.18
N TYR A 29 9.19 -7.69 -10.10
CA TYR A 29 9.77 -8.87 -10.74
C TYR A 29 11.16 -9.13 -10.16
N LEU A 30 11.40 -10.35 -9.71
CA LEU A 30 12.68 -10.80 -9.19
C LEU A 30 13.46 -11.60 -10.23
N ALA A 31 14.78 -11.67 -10.08
CA ALA A 31 15.69 -12.40 -10.96
C ALA A 31 15.38 -13.90 -11.05
N ASP A 32 14.73 -14.49 -10.06
CA ASP A 32 14.28 -15.88 -10.07
C ASP A 32 12.98 -16.11 -10.85
N GLY A 33 12.41 -15.07 -11.44
CA GLY A 33 11.13 -15.08 -12.15
C GLY A 33 9.89 -14.91 -11.25
N THR A 34 10.06 -14.76 -9.94
CA THR A 34 8.95 -14.50 -9.02
C THR A 34 8.39 -13.11 -9.24
N VAL A 35 7.07 -12.98 -9.16
CA VAL A 35 6.37 -11.69 -9.27
C VAL A 35 5.49 -11.46 -8.04
N GLY A 36 5.67 -10.31 -7.40
CA GLY A 36 4.79 -9.84 -6.34
C GLY A 36 3.92 -8.68 -6.82
N ARG A 37 2.67 -8.61 -6.35
CA ARG A 37 1.73 -7.56 -6.72
C ARG A 37 1.23 -6.81 -5.49
N GLY A 38 1.21 -5.47 -5.55
CA GLY A 38 0.70 -4.60 -4.50
C GLY A 38 -0.20 -3.51 -5.07
N ALA A 39 -1.26 -3.18 -4.37
CA ALA A 39 -2.13 -2.06 -4.70
C ALA A 39 -2.25 -1.12 -3.50
N ALA A 40 -2.29 0.18 -3.76
CA ALA A 40 -2.42 1.20 -2.74
C ALA A 40 -3.86 1.76 -2.75
N PRO A 41 -4.75 1.28 -1.86
CA PRO A 41 -6.11 1.79 -1.79
C PRO A 41 -6.13 3.23 -1.30
N SER A 42 -7.10 4.00 -1.79
CA SER A 42 -7.32 5.37 -1.35
C SER A 42 -8.22 5.42 -0.12
N GLY A 43 -7.87 6.25 0.86
CA GLY A 43 -8.71 6.56 2.00
C GLY A 43 -9.92 7.44 1.64
N ALA A 44 -10.90 7.52 2.55
CA ALA A 44 -12.05 8.42 2.42
C ALA A 44 -11.79 9.78 3.06
N SER A 45 -10.88 9.86 4.02
CA SER A 45 -10.47 11.07 4.74
C SER A 45 -8.94 11.21 4.68
N THR A 46 -8.45 12.43 4.84
CA THR A 46 -7.02 12.75 4.88
C THR A 46 -6.70 13.47 6.18
N GLY A 47 -5.59 13.11 6.83
CA GLY A 47 -5.05 13.81 7.99
C GLY A 47 -4.02 14.87 7.59
N GLU A 48 -3.81 15.85 8.45
CA GLU A 48 -2.85 16.95 8.22
C GLU A 48 -1.40 16.46 8.05
N PHE A 49 -1.07 15.33 8.69
CA PHE A 49 0.28 14.76 8.70
C PHE A 49 0.43 13.53 7.80
N GLU A 50 -0.58 13.19 7.00
CA GLU A 50 -0.49 12.09 6.05
C GLU A 50 0.46 12.42 4.90
N ALA A 51 1.15 11.39 4.42
CA ALA A 51 1.90 11.49 3.19
C ALA A 51 0.97 11.70 1.99
N LEU A 52 1.42 12.44 1.00
CA LEU A 52 0.59 12.88 -0.13
C LEU A 52 0.25 11.72 -1.07
N GLU A 53 -1.04 11.47 -1.25
CA GLU A 53 -1.55 10.66 -2.34
C GLU A 53 -1.48 11.48 -3.64
N LEU A 54 -0.62 11.07 -4.57
CA LEU A 54 -0.42 11.81 -5.82
C LEU A 54 -1.58 11.54 -6.79
N ARG A 55 -2.32 12.60 -7.12
CA ARG A 55 -3.41 12.62 -8.09
C ARG A 55 -3.09 13.56 -9.24
N ASP A 56 -3.57 13.21 -10.44
CA ASP A 56 -3.27 13.98 -11.67
C ASP A 56 -3.92 15.37 -11.67
N LYS A 57 -5.06 15.55 -10.99
CA LYS A 57 -5.88 16.77 -10.92
C LYS A 57 -6.43 17.22 -12.29
N ASP A 58 -6.36 16.36 -13.30
CA ASP A 58 -6.97 16.57 -14.61
C ASP A 58 -8.46 16.24 -14.55
N LYS A 59 -9.29 17.28 -14.58
CA LYS A 59 -10.75 17.15 -14.48
C LYS A 59 -11.39 16.43 -15.67
N SER A 60 -10.72 16.35 -16.80
CA SER A 60 -11.21 15.63 -17.99
C SER A 60 -11.18 14.11 -17.80
N ARG A 61 -10.40 13.63 -16.82
CA ARG A 61 -10.20 12.22 -16.53
C ARG A 61 -10.51 11.92 -15.07
N TYR A 62 -11.52 11.07 -14.83
CA TYR A 62 -12.00 10.66 -13.49
C TYR A 62 -12.21 11.85 -12.52
N LEU A 63 -12.68 12.98 -13.02
CA LEU A 63 -12.91 14.20 -12.22
C LEU A 63 -11.67 14.69 -11.44
N GLY A 64 -10.48 14.49 -12.01
CA GLY A 64 -9.21 14.85 -11.38
C GLY A 64 -8.58 13.78 -10.48
N LYS A 65 -9.21 12.61 -10.35
CA LYS A 65 -8.76 11.52 -9.48
C LYS A 65 -7.78 10.55 -10.16
N GLY A 66 -7.39 10.75 -11.44
CA GLY A 66 -6.42 9.93 -12.14
C GLY A 66 -5.10 9.80 -11.37
N VAL A 67 -4.34 8.73 -11.61
CA VAL A 67 -3.06 8.42 -10.95
C VAL A 67 -1.94 8.13 -11.96
N THR A 68 -2.08 8.64 -13.18
CA THR A 68 -1.10 8.37 -14.26
C THR A 68 0.30 8.87 -13.93
N LYS A 69 0.43 10.02 -13.23
CA LYS A 69 1.72 10.54 -12.76
C LYS A 69 2.39 9.60 -11.75
N ALA A 70 1.62 9.07 -10.81
CA ALA A 70 2.13 8.10 -9.85
C ALA A 70 2.57 6.80 -10.55
N VAL A 71 1.81 6.35 -11.54
CA VAL A 71 2.15 5.18 -12.38
C VAL A 71 3.43 5.45 -13.19
N GLU A 72 3.58 6.63 -13.78
CA GLU A 72 4.79 7.03 -14.50
C GLU A 72 6.02 7.02 -13.57
N ASN A 73 5.88 7.56 -12.36
CA ASN A 73 6.94 7.54 -11.35
C ASN A 73 7.37 6.11 -10.98
N ILE A 74 6.43 5.15 -10.93
CA ILE A 74 6.77 3.74 -10.71
C ILE A 74 7.56 3.19 -11.88
N ASN A 75 7.10 3.45 -13.12
CA ASN A 75 7.70 2.88 -14.33
C ASN A 75 9.05 3.50 -14.70
N THR A 76 9.43 4.61 -14.07
CA THR A 76 10.68 5.34 -14.31
C THR A 76 11.54 5.39 -13.05
N VAL A 77 11.35 6.41 -12.22
CA VAL A 77 12.22 6.72 -11.07
C VAL A 77 12.28 5.56 -10.06
N ILE A 78 11.14 4.96 -9.71
CA ILE A 78 11.10 3.86 -8.74
C ILE A 78 11.71 2.60 -9.33
N ASN A 79 11.39 2.26 -10.58
CA ASN A 79 12.02 1.13 -11.27
C ASN A 79 13.54 1.26 -11.28
N ASP A 80 14.05 2.45 -11.64
CA ASP A 80 15.51 2.67 -11.73
C ASP A 80 16.19 2.62 -10.36
N CYS A 81 15.59 3.21 -9.32
CA CYS A 81 16.20 3.25 -7.99
C CYS A 81 16.14 1.88 -7.26
N LEU A 82 15.26 0.97 -7.67
CA LEU A 82 15.15 -0.36 -7.06
C LEU A 82 15.87 -1.47 -7.84
N PHE A 83 16.31 -1.19 -9.06
CA PHE A 83 17.05 -2.17 -9.85
C PHE A 83 18.28 -2.69 -9.10
N GLY A 84 18.42 -3.99 -8.99
CA GLY A 84 19.52 -4.65 -8.30
C GLY A 84 19.42 -4.69 -6.77
N ILE A 85 18.37 -4.13 -6.16
CA ILE A 85 18.16 -4.19 -4.69
C ILE A 85 17.59 -5.56 -4.31
N ASP A 86 17.98 -6.06 -3.13
CA ASP A 86 17.44 -7.28 -2.54
C ASP A 86 16.04 -7.03 -1.98
N ALA A 87 15.02 -7.65 -2.58
CA ALA A 87 13.64 -7.53 -2.13
C ALA A 87 13.38 -8.11 -0.73
N SER A 88 14.28 -8.95 -0.21
CA SER A 88 14.17 -9.47 1.16
C SER A 88 14.49 -8.42 2.22
N ASP A 89 15.25 -7.39 1.87
CA ASP A 89 15.50 -6.22 2.72
C ASP A 89 14.46 -5.12 2.47
N ILE A 90 13.28 -5.29 3.07
CA ILE A 90 12.18 -4.32 2.92
C ILE A 90 12.55 -2.91 3.39
N TYR A 91 13.49 -2.78 4.34
CA TYR A 91 13.96 -1.47 4.79
C TYR A 91 14.82 -0.79 3.74
N ALA A 92 15.70 -1.54 3.05
CA ALA A 92 16.50 -1.01 1.95
C ALA A 92 15.62 -0.58 0.76
N VAL A 93 14.61 -1.38 0.42
CA VAL A 93 13.62 -1.06 -0.62
C VAL A 93 12.89 0.25 -0.30
N ASP A 94 12.34 0.37 0.90
CA ASP A 94 11.62 1.58 1.31
C ASP A 94 12.54 2.80 1.40
N ALA A 95 13.74 2.63 1.96
CA ALA A 95 14.72 3.71 2.07
C ALA A 95 15.17 4.24 0.70
N ALA A 96 15.34 3.36 -0.30
CA ALA A 96 15.70 3.77 -1.67
C ALA A 96 14.60 4.65 -2.29
N MET A 97 13.33 4.25 -2.17
CA MET A 97 12.20 5.03 -2.69
C MET A 97 12.02 6.36 -1.95
N ILE A 98 12.13 6.37 -0.61
CA ILE A 98 12.05 7.60 0.20
C ILE A 98 13.18 8.57 -0.15
N LYS A 99 14.39 8.06 -0.36
CA LYS A 99 15.52 8.86 -0.81
C LYS A 99 15.32 9.42 -2.22
N ALA A 100 14.78 8.65 -3.12
CA ALA A 100 14.47 9.08 -4.49
C ALA A 100 13.36 10.15 -4.51
N ASP A 101 12.35 10.07 -3.62
CA ASP A 101 11.33 11.09 -3.44
C ASP A 101 11.93 12.40 -2.90
N GLY A 102 12.76 12.34 -1.87
CA GLY A 102 13.47 13.46 -1.28
C GLY A 102 12.60 14.47 -0.51
N THR A 103 11.29 14.26 -0.40
CA THR A 103 10.37 15.14 0.34
C THR A 103 9.88 14.48 1.63
N LYS A 104 9.46 15.31 2.59
CA LYS A 104 8.95 14.81 3.87
C LYS A 104 7.61 14.06 3.71
N ASP A 105 6.76 14.56 2.83
CA ASP A 105 5.38 14.11 2.61
C ASP A 105 5.20 13.20 1.37
N LYS A 106 6.30 12.77 0.73
CA LYS A 106 6.33 11.95 -0.50
C LYS A 106 5.59 12.61 -1.67
N SER A 107 5.67 13.94 -1.77
CA SER A 107 4.94 14.71 -2.78
C SER A 107 5.52 14.59 -4.20
N ASN A 108 6.78 14.17 -4.37
CA ASN A 108 7.38 13.99 -5.69
C ASN A 108 6.95 12.69 -6.36
N LEU A 109 7.11 11.54 -5.69
CA LEU A 109 6.75 10.24 -6.25
C LEU A 109 5.29 9.86 -5.98
N GLY A 110 4.76 10.30 -4.85
CA GLY A 110 3.44 9.94 -4.36
C GLY A 110 3.48 8.78 -3.35
N ALA A 111 2.83 8.97 -2.20
CA ALA A 111 2.74 7.92 -1.18
C ALA A 111 2.04 6.67 -1.72
N ASN A 112 1.06 6.82 -2.61
CA ASN A 112 0.38 5.72 -3.29
C ASN A 112 1.32 4.90 -4.18
N ALA A 113 2.23 5.54 -4.92
CA ALA A 113 3.23 4.85 -5.72
C ALA A 113 4.21 4.07 -4.83
N ILE A 114 4.77 4.72 -3.82
CA ILE A 114 5.73 4.10 -2.89
C ILE A 114 5.09 2.92 -2.16
N LEU A 115 3.87 3.08 -1.63
CA LEU A 115 3.18 2.04 -0.88
C LEU A 115 2.83 0.82 -1.77
N ALA A 116 2.35 1.04 -2.99
CA ALA A 116 2.04 -0.05 -3.91
C ALA A 116 3.28 -0.92 -4.19
N VAL A 117 4.44 -0.28 -4.42
CA VAL A 117 5.71 -0.99 -4.69
C VAL A 117 6.25 -1.67 -3.43
N SER A 118 6.21 -1.02 -2.26
CA SER A 118 6.63 -1.62 -0.99
C SER A 118 5.85 -2.92 -0.69
N ILE A 119 4.51 -2.91 -0.86
CA ILE A 119 3.67 -4.10 -0.71
C ILE A 119 4.03 -5.17 -1.75
N ALA A 120 4.27 -4.77 -3.01
CA ALA A 120 4.62 -5.68 -4.09
C ALA A 120 5.96 -6.38 -3.83
N ALA A 121 6.98 -5.64 -3.39
CA ALA A 121 8.30 -6.17 -3.05
C ALA A 121 8.24 -7.18 -1.88
N ALA A 122 7.53 -6.83 -0.80
CA ALA A 122 7.34 -7.74 0.32
C ALA A 122 6.62 -9.04 -0.08
N ARG A 123 5.64 -8.96 -0.98
CA ARG A 123 4.95 -10.14 -1.52
C ARG A 123 5.85 -10.96 -2.43
N ALA A 124 6.62 -10.33 -3.31
CA ALA A 124 7.58 -11.03 -4.17
C ALA A 124 8.58 -11.81 -3.30
N ALA A 125 9.19 -11.16 -2.32
CA ALA A 125 10.13 -11.81 -1.41
C ALA A 125 9.49 -12.95 -0.63
N SER A 126 8.26 -12.79 -0.11
CA SER A 126 7.58 -13.86 0.63
C SER A 126 7.28 -15.08 -0.25
N VAL A 127 6.90 -14.87 -1.50
CA VAL A 127 6.65 -15.95 -2.47
C VAL A 127 7.95 -16.65 -2.86
N SER A 128 9.00 -15.91 -3.21
CA SER A 128 10.30 -16.46 -3.58
C SER A 128 10.93 -17.30 -2.45
N LEU A 129 10.75 -16.86 -1.19
CA LEU A 129 11.23 -17.59 -0.01
C LEU A 129 10.32 -18.76 0.42
N ASP A 130 9.17 -18.95 -0.22
CA ASP A 130 8.13 -19.90 0.18
C ASP A 130 7.70 -19.72 1.66
N ILE A 131 7.57 -18.46 2.08
CA ILE A 131 7.18 -18.08 3.44
C ILE A 131 5.88 -17.26 3.37
N PRO A 132 4.84 -17.57 4.15
CA PRO A 132 3.63 -16.74 4.20
C PRO A 132 3.96 -15.29 4.57
N LEU A 133 3.31 -14.32 3.89
CA LEU A 133 3.60 -12.88 4.05
C LEU A 133 3.55 -12.43 5.52
N TYR A 134 2.58 -12.91 6.32
CA TYR A 134 2.48 -12.55 7.73
C TYR A 134 3.71 -12.98 8.54
N ARG A 135 4.34 -14.10 8.16
CA ARG A 135 5.54 -14.61 8.80
C ARG A 135 6.78 -13.88 8.30
N PHE A 136 6.83 -13.54 7.00
CA PHE A 136 7.91 -12.73 6.44
C PHE A 136 7.99 -11.36 7.13
N LEU A 137 6.85 -10.67 7.28
CA LEU A 137 6.79 -9.36 7.93
C LEU A 137 6.90 -9.43 9.46
N GLY A 138 6.28 -10.43 10.09
CA GLY A 138 6.21 -10.55 11.55
C GLY A 138 7.36 -11.34 12.17
N GLY A 139 8.22 -11.97 11.35
CA GLY A 139 9.31 -12.82 11.82
C GLY A 139 8.81 -13.97 12.71
N VAL A 140 9.67 -14.44 13.63
CA VAL A 140 9.34 -15.57 14.53
C VAL A 140 8.22 -15.24 15.52
N SER A 141 7.98 -13.97 15.81
CA SER A 141 6.95 -13.50 16.72
C SER A 141 5.59 -13.28 16.06
N GLY A 142 5.52 -13.33 14.72
CA GLY A 142 4.31 -13.12 13.93
C GLY A 142 3.34 -14.29 13.97
N ASN A 143 2.91 -14.72 15.16
CA ASN A 143 2.07 -15.90 15.37
C ASN A 143 0.79 -15.63 16.19
N ARG A 144 0.49 -14.36 16.46
CA ARG A 144 -0.70 -13.97 17.21
C ARG A 144 -1.60 -13.10 16.35
N LEU A 145 -2.87 -13.48 16.27
CA LEU A 145 -3.88 -12.62 15.68
C LEU A 145 -4.09 -11.37 16.54
N PRO A 146 -4.26 -10.18 15.95
CA PRO A 146 -4.62 -8.98 16.70
C PRO A 146 -5.99 -9.14 17.36
N VAL A 147 -6.24 -8.34 18.38
CA VAL A 147 -7.58 -8.26 18.98
C VAL A 147 -8.52 -7.66 17.92
N PRO A 148 -9.66 -8.31 17.65
CA PRO A 148 -10.59 -7.79 16.65
C PRO A 148 -11.11 -6.40 16.99
N MET A 149 -11.13 -5.53 15.98
CA MET A 149 -11.81 -4.25 16.02
C MET A 149 -12.94 -4.27 15.01
N MET A 150 -14.13 -3.86 15.43
CA MET A 150 -15.30 -3.82 14.57
C MET A 150 -15.88 -2.41 14.58
N ASN A 151 -16.01 -1.82 13.42
CA ASN A 151 -16.75 -0.57 13.26
C ASN A 151 -18.25 -0.87 13.34
N ILE A 152 -18.94 -0.28 14.33
CA ILE A 152 -20.34 -0.54 14.60
C ILE A 152 -21.23 0.56 14.02
N ILE A 153 -20.83 1.82 14.18
CA ILE A 153 -21.57 2.98 13.73
C ILE A 153 -20.64 3.90 12.95
N ASN A 154 -21.07 4.31 11.76
CA ASN A 154 -20.38 5.28 10.92
C ASN A 154 -21.16 6.57 10.79
N GLY A 155 -20.46 7.69 10.84
CA GLY A 155 -20.97 9.04 10.61
C GLY A 155 -19.91 9.92 9.95
N GLY A 156 -20.06 11.24 10.06
CA GLY A 156 -19.13 12.20 9.48
C GLY A 156 -18.88 11.94 7.99
N CYS A 157 -17.62 12.01 7.56
CA CYS A 157 -17.22 11.77 6.16
C CYS A 157 -17.43 10.32 5.69
N HIS A 158 -17.54 9.35 6.60
CA HIS A 158 -17.70 7.93 6.25
C HIS A 158 -19.15 7.56 5.93
N ALA A 159 -20.12 8.32 6.45
CA ALA A 159 -21.54 8.06 6.20
C ALA A 159 -22.33 9.38 6.26
N LEU A 160 -22.21 10.20 5.22
CA LEU A 160 -22.85 11.51 5.12
C LEU A 160 -24.37 11.46 5.29
N SER A 161 -25.01 10.35 4.94
CA SER A 161 -26.45 10.15 5.08
C SER A 161 -26.91 9.75 6.49
N SER A 162 -25.99 9.46 7.41
CA SER A 162 -26.33 8.99 8.76
C SER A 162 -26.87 10.11 9.68
N GLY A 163 -26.54 11.38 9.39
CA GLY A 163 -26.85 12.50 10.25
C GLY A 163 -26.05 12.54 11.56
N LEU A 164 -25.01 11.72 11.69
CA LEU A 164 -24.13 11.67 12.86
C LEU A 164 -22.86 12.47 12.60
N ASP A 165 -22.48 13.33 13.54
CA ASP A 165 -21.23 14.12 13.44
C ASP A 165 -19.98 13.29 13.78
N VAL A 166 -20.11 12.27 14.63
CA VAL A 166 -19.00 11.38 15.00
C VAL A 166 -18.73 10.40 13.87
N GLN A 167 -17.47 10.34 13.43
CA GLN A 167 -17.07 9.58 12.24
C GLN A 167 -17.18 8.07 12.43
N GLU A 168 -16.76 7.55 13.59
CA GLU A 168 -16.74 6.11 13.86
C GLU A 168 -16.93 5.79 15.34
N PHE A 169 -17.66 4.69 15.62
CA PHE A 169 -17.67 4.02 16.90
C PHE A 169 -17.22 2.57 16.70
N MET A 170 -16.12 2.20 17.35
CA MET A 170 -15.55 0.86 17.23
C MET A 170 -15.77 0.06 18.51
N LYS A 171 -16.12 -1.21 18.36
CA LYS A 171 -16.05 -2.20 19.43
C LYS A 171 -14.71 -2.93 19.31
N ILE A 172 -13.92 -2.94 20.39
CA ILE A 172 -12.64 -3.63 20.49
C ILE A 172 -12.79 -4.73 21.55
N GLY A 173 -12.42 -5.95 21.22
CA GLY A 173 -12.42 -7.05 22.18
C GLY A 173 -12.53 -8.42 21.56
N ARG A 174 -12.38 -9.45 22.39
CA ARG A 174 -12.67 -10.83 22.03
C ARG A 174 -14.19 -11.02 22.04
N ALA A 175 -14.84 -10.69 20.93
CA ALA A 175 -16.26 -10.96 20.78
C ALA A 175 -16.46 -12.47 20.72
N SER A 176 -17.06 -13.07 21.75
CA SER A 176 -17.70 -14.36 21.56
C SER A 176 -19.06 -14.10 20.89
N CYS A 177 -19.37 -14.83 19.84
CA CYS A 177 -20.71 -14.82 19.20
C CYS A 177 -21.84 -15.25 20.17
N ARG A 178 -21.53 -15.50 21.43
CA ARG A 178 -22.44 -15.92 22.50
C ARG A 178 -22.70 -14.84 23.56
N GLU A 179 -22.05 -13.69 23.53
CA GLU A 179 -22.47 -12.59 24.42
C GLU A 179 -23.83 -12.09 23.93
N ARG A 180 -24.85 -12.55 24.61
CA ARG A 180 -26.18 -11.96 24.52
C ARG A 180 -26.09 -10.55 25.13
N VAL A 181 -26.41 -9.57 24.33
CA VAL A 181 -26.70 -8.23 24.82
C VAL A 181 -27.92 -8.29 25.73
#